data_270849245f8a5b91552293837ea0152f
#
_entry.id   270849245f8a5b91552293837ea0152f
#
_cell.length_a   1.000
_cell.length_b   1.000
_cell.length_c   1.000
_cell.angle_alpha   90.00
_cell.angle_beta   90.00
_cell.angle_gamma   90.00
#
_symmetry.space_group_name_H-M   'P 1'
#
loop_
_entity.id
_entity.type
_entity.pdbx_description
1 polymer ?
#
loop_
_entity_poly.entity_id
_entity_poly.type
_entity_poly.pdbx_seq_one_letter_code
_entity_poly.pdbx_strand_id
1 'polypeptide(L)'
;LCMLQIAKMAKPGLLIALDTRDYRLDLAREFGADLGINVTTEDAVQKVKDLTDGYGCDVYIEASGNPASVNSGLAMIRKLGTFVEFSVFNEPATANWTIIGDTKELNIHGSHLGPYCYPKTIAAIADGSLNVQPLIAEAYPLTSFHEAMDAALSGGVMKNLIVPV
;
A
#
# COMPACT_ATOMS: atom_id res chain seq x y z
N LEU A 1 -1.60 -3.89 2.64
CA LEU A 1 -1.15 -4.56 3.86
C LEU A 1 -0.31 -5.81 3.58
N CYS A 2 -0.65 -6.68 2.61
CA CYS A 2 0.21 -7.80 2.22
C CYS A 2 1.59 -7.32 1.73
N MET A 3 1.63 -6.32 0.84
CA MET A 3 2.90 -5.73 0.38
C MET A 3 3.72 -5.13 1.52
N LEU A 4 3.07 -4.55 2.53
CA LEU A 4 3.74 -4.02 3.71
C LEU A 4 4.49 -5.12 4.48
N GLN A 5 3.87 -6.28 4.69
CA GLN A 5 4.54 -7.42 5.33
C GLN A 5 5.74 -7.90 4.49
N ILE A 6 5.60 -7.97 3.17
CA ILE A 6 6.72 -8.32 2.27
C ILE A 6 7.82 -7.26 2.33
N ALA A 7 7.47 -5.97 2.35
CA ALA A 7 8.45 -4.90 2.52
C ALA A 7 9.19 -5.00 3.86
N LYS A 8 8.50 -5.37 4.94
CA LYS A 8 9.12 -5.58 6.26
C LYS A 8 10.16 -6.71 6.26
N MET A 9 9.94 -7.76 5.45
CA MET A 9 10.93 -8.85 5.31
C MET A 9 12.27 -8.37 4.71
N ALA A 10 12.24 -7.28 3.93
CA ALA A 10 13.46 -6.65 3.41
C ALA A 10 14.24 -5.85 4.48
N LYS A 11 13.72 -5.77 5.72
CA LYS A 11 14.32 -5.10 6.87
C LYS A 11 14.66 -3.62 6.58
N PRO A 12 13.71 -2.79 6.12
CA PRO A 12 13.95 -1.36 5.94
C PRO A 12 14.27 -0.72 7.29
N GLY A 13 15.05 0.37 7.28
CA GLY A 13 15.32 1.17 8.47
C GLY A 13 14.08 1.87 9.03
N LEU A 14 13.15 2.24 8.14
CA LEU A 14 11.86 2.85 8.48
C LEU A 14 10.81 2.40 7.46
N LEU A 15 9.69 1.84 7.93
CA LEU A 15 8.56 1.41 7.12
C LEU A 15 7.32 2.22 7.47
N ILE A 16 6.86 3.05 6.55
CA ILE A 16 5.71 3.93 6.74
C ILE A 16 4.53 3.42 5.92
N ALA A 17 3.36 3.32 6.54
CA ALA A 17 2.09 3.07 5.89
C ALA A 17 1.30 4.37 5.73
N LEU A 18 0.72 4.59 4.54
CA LEU A 18 -0.18 5.70 4.24
C LEU A 18 -1.57 5.15 3.93
N ASP A 19 -2.60 5.66 4.56
CA ASP A 19 -4.00 5.31 4.26
C ASP A 19 -4.91 6.48 4.66
N THR A 20 -6.16 6.43 4.24
CA THR A 20 -7.22 7.37 4.65
C THR A 20 -8.02 6.88 5.87
N ARG A 21 -7.78 5.66 6.34
CA ARG A 21 -8.56 4.98 7.38
C ARG A 21 -7.67 4.52 8.54
N ASP A 22 -7.97 4.99 9.74
CA ASP A 22 -7.16 4.71 10.93
C ASP A 22 -7.09 3.21 11.25
N TYR A 23 -8.20 2.47 11.11
CA TYR A 23 -8.19 1.02 11.38
C TYR A 23 -7.21 0.24 10.47
N ARG A 24 -6.98 0.73 9.23
CA ARG A 24 -5.98 0.13 8.32
C ARG A 24 -4.56 0.48 8.74
N LEU A 25 -4.37 1.68 9.26
CA LEU A 25 -3.09 2.12 9.80
C LEU A 25 -2.74 1.38 11.09
N ASP A 26 -3.73 1.08 11.94
CA ASP A 26 -3.54 0.26 13.14
C ASP A 26 -3.11 -1.15 12.74
N LEU A 27 -3.81 -1.76 11.80
CA LEU A 27 -3.43 -3.08 11.27
C LEU A 27 -2.06 -3.06 10.55
N ALA A 28 -1.71 -1.94 9.90
CA ALA A 28 -0.37 -1.79 9.31
C ALA A 28 0.72 -1.79 10.39
N ARG A 29 0.49 -1.17 11.55
CA ARG A 29 1.42 -1.21 12.68
C ARG A 29 1.55 -2.62 13.26
N GLU A 30 0.45 -3.36 13.40
CA GLU A 30 0.47 -4.77 13.79
C GLU A 30 1.29 -5.63 12.83
N PHE A 31 1.25 -5.33 11.54
CA PHE A 31 2.03 -5.99 10.50
C PHE A 31 3.47 -5.48 10.37
N GLY A 32 3.88 -4.58 11.26
CA GLY A 32 5.27 -4.15 11.39
C GLY A 32 5.61 -2.85 10.69
N ALA A 33 4.63 -2.00 10.33
CA ALA A 33 4.91 -0.61 10.00
C ALA A 33 5.42 0.12 11.25
N ASP A 34 6.48 0.89 11.09
CA ASP A 34 7.02 1.70 12.17
C ASP A 34 6.14 2.95 12.42
N LEU A 35 5.45 3.41 11.36
CA LEU A 35 4.54 4.55 11.42
C LEU A 35 3.37 4.37 10.44
N GLY A 36 2.17 4.77 10.87
CA GLY A 36 1.01 4.98 10.02
C GLY A 36 0.66 6.46 9.94
N ILE A 37 0.43 6.99 8.74
CA ILE A 37 0.05 8.40 8.52
C ILE A 37 -1.32 8.41 7.83
N ASN A 38 -2.29 9.07 8.44
CA ASN A 38 -3.59 9.32 7.84
C ASN A 38 -3.52 10.54 6.92
N VAL A 39 -3.52 10.31 5.61
CA VAL A 39 -3.35 11.37 4.60
C VAL A 39 -4.54 12.33 4.50
N THR A 40 -5.65 12.07 5.21
CA THR A 40 -6.79 12.99 5.28
C THR A 40 -6.66 14.02 6.38
N THR A 41 -5.82 13.76 7.38
CA THR A 41 -5.65 14.59 8.58
C THR A 41 -4.22 15.09 8.76
N GLU A 42 -3.25 14.52 8.05
CA GLU A 42 -1.84 14.84 8.18
C GLU A 42 -1.20 15.14 6.82
N ASP A 43 -0.22 16.06 6.81
CA ASP A 43 0.63 16.30 5.65
C ASP A 43 1.71 15.20 5.57
N ALA A 44 1.42 14.15 4.81
CA ALA A 44 2.31 13.00 4.66
C ALA A 44 3.66 13.40 4.01
N VAL A 45 3.64 14.35 3.07
CA VAL A 45 4.86 14.80 2.37
C VAL A 45 5.79 15.46 3.36
N GLN A 46 5.26 16.41 4.16
CA GLN A 46 6.08 17.10 5.16
C GLN A 46 6.59 16.13 6.22
N LYS A 47 5.71 15.25 6.70
CA LYS A 47 6.07 14.29 7.77
C LYS A 47 7.16 13.30 7.33
N VAL A 48 7.11 12.79 6.09
CA VAL A 48 8.17 11.94 5.54
C VAL A 48 9.49 12.72 5.42
N LYS A 49 9.44 13.97 4.98
CA LYS A 49 10.64 14.83 4.92
C LYS A 49 11.24 15.09 6.28
N ASP A 50 10.42 15.37 7.28
CA ASP A 50 10.90 15.61 8.66
C ASP A 50 11.60 14.36 9.24
N LEU A 51 11.07 13.17 8.94
CA LEU A 51 11.63 11.89 9.37
C LEU A 51 12.92 11.49 8.62
N THR A 52 13.25 12.18 7.54
CA THR A 52 14.37 11.87 6.65
C THR A 52 15.31 13.05 6.46
N ASP A 53 15.37 13.97 7.41
CA ASP A 53 16.22 15.18 7.36
C ASP A 53 16.05 15.99 6.05
N GLY A 54 14.84 16.01 5.50
CA GLY A 54 14.48 16.69 4.26
C GLY A 54 14.79 15.91 2.96
N TYR A 55 15.49 14.77 3.04
CA TYR A 55 15.83 13.97 1.86
C TYR A 55 14.63 13.33 1.18
N GLY A 56 13.73 12.74 1.94
CA GLY A 56 12.61 11.93 1.46
C GLY A 56 12.90 10.43 1.53
N CYS A 57 11.89 9.61 1.21
CA CYS A 57 11.98 8.14 1.28
C CYS A 57 12.77 7.57 0.09
N ASP A 58 13.44 6.42 0.32
CA ASP A 58 14.18 5.68 -0.72
C ASP A 58 13.25 5.05 -1.75
N VAL A 59 12.15 4.48 -1.28
CA VAL A 59 11.17 3.74 -2.08
C VAL A 59 9.77 4.22 -1.74
N TYR A 60 8.98 4.51 -2.76
CA TYR A 60 7.54 4.76 -2.64
C TYR A 60 6.78 3.73 -3.47
N ILE A 61 5.83 3.04 -2.86
CA ILE A 61 4.95 2.08 -3.53
C ILE A 61 3.55 2.69 -3.61
N GLU A 62 3.12 3.05 -4.82
CA GLU A 62 1.76 3.48 -5.08
C GLU A 62 0.86 2.25 -5.15
N ALA A 63 -0.07 2.13 -4.20
CA ALA A 63 -0.97 0.99 -4.04
C ALA A 63 -2.42 1.41 -3.75
N SER A 64 -2.74 2.69 -3.94
CA SER A 64 -4.07 3.23 -3.65
C SER A 64 -4.96 3.34 -4.88
N GLY A 65 -4.38 3.53 -6.07
CA GLY A 65 -5.09 3.83 -7.30
C GLY A 65 -5.70 5.24 -7.35
N ASN A 66 -5.30 6.11 -6.41
CA ASN A 66 -5.73 7.50 -6.41
C ASN A 66 -4.69 8.37 -7.15
N PRO A 67 -5.06 9.11 -8.21
CA PRO A 67 -4.12 9.96 -8.93
C PRO A 67 -3.36 10.97 -8.07
N ALA A 68 -3.95 11.46 -6.99
CA ALA A 68 -3.30 12.40 -6.08
C ALA A 68 -2.11 11.76 -5.34
N SER A 69 -2.13 10.45 -5.09
CA SER A 69 -1.04 9.74 -4.42
C SER A 69 0.24 9.69 -5.26
N VAL A 70 0.11 9.74 -6.58
CA VAL A 70 1.26 9.80 -7.50
C VAL A 70 2.07 11.07 -7.23
N ASN A 71 1.42 12.23 -7.21
CA ASN A 71 2.09 13.51 -6.97
C ASN A 71 2.66 13.60 -5.55
N SER A 72 1.93 13.09 -4.56
CA SER A 72 2.42 13.00 -3.19
C SER A 72 3.66 12.11 -3.08
N GLY A 73 3.66 10.95 -3.74
CA GLY A 73 4.80 10.04 -3.81
C GLY A 73 6.01 10.69 -4.48
N LEU A 74 5.81 11.34 -5.62
CA LEU A 74 6.88 12.08 -6.32
C LEU A 74 7.46 13.21 -5.46
N ALA A 75 6.64 13.84 -4.61
CA ALA A 75 7.11 14.86 -3.66
C ALA A 75 7.90 14.25 -2.49
N MET A 76 7.45 13.11 -1.96
CA MET A 76 8.07 12.44 -0.81
C MET A 76 9.39 11.74 -1.12
N ILE A 77 9.51 11.18 -2.33
CA ILE A 77 10.68 10.37 -2.70
C ILE A 77 11.94 11.23 -2.84
N ARG A 78 13.09 10.71 -2.39
CA ARG A 78 14.38 11.38 -2.54
C ARG A 78 14.90 11.36 -3.98
N LYS A 79 15.94 12.13 -4.27
CA LYS A 79 16.72 11.99 -5.52
C LYS A 79 17.26 10.56 -5.64
N LEU A 80 17.30 10.05 -6.86
CA LEU A 80 17.72 8.68 -7.19
C LEU A 80 16.89 7.60 -6.49
N GLY A 81 15.70 7.95 -5.96
CA GLY A 81 14.79 7.01 -5.32
C GLY A 81 14.03 6.15 -6.32
N THR A 82 13.27 5.20 -5.79
CA THR A 82 12.48 4.25 -6.59
C THR A 82 10.98 4.47 -6.36
N PHE A 83 10.25 4.73 -7.42
CA PHE A 83 8.79 4.77 -7.43
C PHE A 83 8.27 3.47 -8.04
N VAL A 84 7.45 2.74 -7.30
CA VAL A 84 6.78 1.53 -7.79
C VAL A 84 5.31 1.84 -8.03
N GLU A 85 4.87 1.75 -9.27
CA GLU A 85 3.47 1.85 -9.64
C GLU A 85 2.87 0.43 -9.64
N PHE A 86 1.93 0.17 -8.73
CA PHE A 86 1.27 -1.13 -8.56
C PHE A 86 -0.23 -1.08 -8.83
N SER A 87 -0.84 0.08 -8.70
CA SER A 87 -2.28 0.24 -8.70
C SER A 87 -2.91 0.23 -10.10
N VAL A 88 -4.22 0.05 -10.11
CA VAL A 88 -5.07 0.35 -11.28
C VAL A 88 -5.84 1.62 -10.97
N PHE A 89 -5.63 2.66 -11.78
CA PHE A 89 -6.33 3.93 -11.66
C PHE A 89 -7.63 3.93 -12.45
N ASN A 90 -8.68 4.49 -11.87
CA ASN A 90 -9.97 4.65 -12.56
C ASN A 90 -9.96 5.83 -13.56
N GLU A 91 -9.01 6.74 -13.41
CA GLU A 91 -8.82 7.92 -14.26
C GLU A 91 -7.31 8.19 -14.44
N PRO A 92 -6.89 8.91 -15.50
CA PRO A 92 -5.49 9.21 -15.72
C PRO A 92 -4.90 10.05 -14.60
N ALA A 93 -3.71 9.66 -14.12
CA ALA A 93 -2.90 10.46 -13.21
C ALA A 93 -2.02 11.42 -14.02
N THR A 94 -2.03 12.71 -13.64
CA THR A 94 -1.14 13.71 -14.23
C THR A 94 0.06 13.92 -13.33
N ALA A 95 1.27 13.81 -13.86
CA ALA A 95 2.50 14.02 -13.13
C ALA A 95 3.44 15.00 -13.85
N ASN A 96 4.22 15.75 -13.07
CA ASN A 96 5.28 16.58 -13.63
C ASN A 96 6.51 15.71 -13.95
N TRP A 97 6.69 15.38 -15.21
CA TRP A 97 7.80 14.55 -15.71
C TRP A 97 9.17 15.14 -15.44
N THR A 98 9.28 16.48 -15.29
CA THR A 98 10.54 17.13 -14.91
C THR A 98 11.03 16.66 -13.53
N ILE A 99 10.11 16.37 -12.60
CA ILE A 99 10.48 15.82 -11.29
C ILE A 99 11.12 14.45 -11.44
N ILE A 100 10.58 13.62 -12.33
CA ILE A 100 11.05 12.26 -12.56
C ILE A 100 12.44 12.25 -13.20
N GLY A 101 12.63 13.07 -14.23
CA GLY A 101 13.90 13.13 -14.97
C GLY A 101 14.91 14.10 -14.33
N ASP A 102 14.79 15.37 -14.68
CA ASP A 102 15.80 16.40 -14.38
C ASP A 102 15.96 16.69 -12.89
N THR A 103 14.86 16.75 -12.13
CA THR A 103 14.94 17.18 -10.73
C THR A 103 15.44 16.09 -9.79
N LYS A 104 15.01 14.84 -9.99
CA LYS A 104 15.27 13.75 -9.05
C LYS A 104 15.94 12.51 -9.66
N GLU A 105 15.95 12.33 -10.96
CA GLU A 105 16.50 11.14 -11.65
C GLU A 105 15.95 9.83 -11.02
N LEU A 106 14.63 9.68 -11.05
CA LEU A 106 13.95 8.58 -10.36
C LEU A 106 13.97 7.27 -11.17
N ASN A 107 14.01 6.15 -10.45
CA ASN A 107 13.73 4.84 -11.01
C ASN A 107 12.20 4.60 -10.92
N ILE A 108 11.55 4.42 -12.06
CA ILE A 108 10.12 4.11 -12.12
C ILE A 108 9.92 2.65 -12.51
N HIS A 109 9.25 1.89 -11.68
CA HIS A 109 8.91 0.49 -11.95
C HIS A 109 7.41 0.31 -12.01
N GLY A 110 6.92 -0.18 -13.14
CA GLY A 110 5.56 -0.70 -13.25
C GLY A 110 5.46 -2.11 -12.68
N SER A 111 4.26 -2.48 -12.23
CA SER A 111 3.96 -3.82 -11.75
C SER A 111 2.67 -4.32 -12.38
N HIS A 112 2.62 -5.58 -12.78
CA HIS A 112 1.42 -6.19 -13.35
C HIS A 112 1.17 -7.57 -12.76
N LEU A 113 0.05 -7.69 -12.04
CA LEU A 113 -0.46 -8.91 -11.39
C LEU A 113 0.55 -9.56 -10.42
N GLY A 114 1.40 -10.37 -10.79
CA GLY A 114 2.37 -11.07 -9.92
C GLY A 114 2.87 -12.34 -10.60
N PRO A 115 3.45 -12.23 -11.81
CA PRO A 115 3.93 -13.40 -12.53
C PRO A 115 4.97 -14.14 -11.69
N TYR A 116 4.81 -15.45 -11.61
CA TYR A 116 5.69 -16.37 -10.84
C TYR A 116 5.70 -16.16 -9.31
N CYS A 117 4.82 -15.30 -8.75
CA CYS A 117 4.79 -15.03 -7.31
C CYS A 117 3.94 -16.02 -6.50
N TYR A 118 2.98 -16.72 -7.13
CA TYR A 118 2.07 -17.61 -6.42
C TYR A 118 2.75 -18.66 -5.52
N PRO A 119 3.73 -19.45 -6.01
CA PRO A 119 4.38 -20.44 -5.14
C PRO A 119 5.04 -19.82 -3.91
N LYS A 120 5.70 -18.66 -4.07
CA LYS A 120 6.35 -17.93 -2.97
C LYS A 120 5.33 -17.39 -1.98
N THR A 121 4.22 -16.84 -2.46
CA THR A 121 3.15 -16.31 -1.60
C THR A 121 2.48 -17.43 -0.80
N ILE A 122 2.18 -18.57 -1.43
CA ILE A 122 1.60 -19.74 -0.77
C ILE A 122 2.56 -20.25 0.32
N ALA A 123 3.85 -20.36 0.02
CA ALA A 123 4.85 -20.77 1.00
C ALA A 123 4.91 -19.80 2.20
N ALA A 124 4.91 -18.49 1.93
CA ALA A 124 4.95 -17.46 2.98
C ALA A 124 3.69 -17.44 3.87
N ILE A 125 2.53 -17.78 3.32
CA ILE A 125 1.29 -17.96 4.10
C ILE A 125 1.39 -19.25 4.93
N ALA A 126 1.88 -20.34 4.33
CA ALA A 126 1.95 -21.65 4.99
C ALA A 126 2.96 -21.67 6.14
N ASP A 127 4.09 -20.96 6.03
CA ASP A 127 5.10 -20.86 7.09
C ASP A 127 4.84 -19.75 8.10
N GLY A 128 3.76 -18.96 7.90
CA GLY A 128 3.34 -17.88 8.80
C GLY A 128 4.13 -16.57 8.65
N SER A 129 5.07 -16.48 7.71
CA SER A 129 5.81 -15.23 7.46
C SER A 129 4.94 -14.14 6.80
N LEU A 130 3.83 -14.53 6.17
CA LEU A 130 2.77 -13.65 5.71
C LEU A 130 1.46 -13.97 6.43
N ASN A 131 1.07 -13.12 7.39
CA ASN A 131 -0.18 -13.30 8.14
C ASN A 131 -1.35 -12.65 7.40
N VAL A 132 -2.27 -13.49 6.91
CA VAL A 132 -3.46 -13.04 6.18
C VAL A 132 -4.74 -13.08 7.03
N GLN A 133 -4.72 -13.72 8.20
CA GLN A 133 -5.91 -13.90 9.04
C GLN A 133 -6.57 -12.58 9.45
N PRO A 134 -5.85 -11.54 9.92
CA PRO A 134 -6.47 -10.26 10.29
C PRO A 134 -7.05 -9.49 9.09
N LEU A 135 -6.77 -9.91 7.86
CA LEU A 135 -7.35 -9.30 6.66
C LEU A 135 -8.77 -9.81 6.37
N ILE A 136 -9.14 -10.98 6.92
CA ILE A 136 -10.44 -11.60 6.71
C ILE A 136 -11.38 -11.05 7.79
N ALA A 137 -12.38 -10.26 7.37
CA ALA A 137 -13.33 -9.65 8.29
C ALA A 137 -14.44 -10.63 8.66
N GLU A 138 -15.14 -11.19 7.66
CA GLU A 138 -16.30 -12.02 7.85
C GLU A 138 -16.46 -13.06 6.73
N ALA A 139 -17.08 -14.19 7.06
CA ALA A 139 -17.46 -15.21 6.11
C ALA A 139 -18.99 -15.18 5.93
N TYR A 140 -19.45 -15.00 4.72
CA TYR A 140 -20.86 -14.95 4.33
C TYR A 140 -21.24 -16.20 3.56
N PRO A 141 -22.43 -16.78 3.80
CA PRO A 141 -22.97 -17.81 2.93
C PRO A 141 -23.26 -17.21 1.54
N LEU A 142 -23.29 -18.06 0.51
CA LEU A 142 -23.57 -17.60 -0.85
C LEU A 142 -24.92 -16.87 -0.97
N THR A 143 -25.90 -17.24 -0.14
CA THR A 143 -27.23 -16.59 -0.07
C THR A 143 -27.16 -15.13 0.38
N SER A 144 -26.12 -14.73 1.11
CA SER A 144 -25.87 -13.36 1.57
C SER A 144 -24.83 -12.61 0.70
N PHE A 145 -24.68 -12.98 -0.56
CA PHE A 145 -23.71 -12.38 -1.47
C PHE A 145 -23.82 -10.85 -1.56
N HIS A 146 -25.04 -10.33 -1.70
CA HIS A 146 -25.26 -8.87 -1.81
C HIS A 146 -24.87 -8.14 -0.53
N GLU A 147 -25.17 -8.69 0.64
CA GLU A 147 -24.77 -8.13 1.93
C GLU A 147 -23.23 -8.09 2.06
N ALA A 148 -22.54 -9.15 1.67
CA ALA A 148 -21.08 -9.20 1.64
C ALA A 148 -20.48 -8.16 0.71
N MET A 149 -21.10 -7.94 -0.46
CA MET A 149 -20.68 -6.92 -1.43
C MET A 149 -20.89 -5.50 -0.88
N ASP A 150 -22.03 -5.22 -0.27
CA ASP A 150 -22.33 -3.91 0.32
C ASP A 150 -21.35 -3.59 1.46
N ALA A 151 -21.04 -4.58 2.31
CA ALA A 151 -20.02 -4.45 3.34
C ALA A 151 -18.62 -4.13 2.76
N ALA A 152 -18.24 -4.79 1.67
CA ALA A 152 -16.96 -4.52 0.99
C ALA A 152 -16.93 -3.11 0.36
N LEU A 153 -18.02 -2.69 -0.30
CA LEU A 153 -18.13 -1.38 -0.95
C LEU A 153 -18.14 -0.22 0.05
N SER A 154 -18.67 -0.43 1.25
CA SER A 154 -18.63 0.58 2.32
C SER A 154 -17.21 0.91 2.76
N GLY A 155 -16.24 0.03 2.46
CA GLY A 155 -14.83 0.15 2.84
C GLY A 155 -14.59 0.00 4.35
N GLY A 156 -15.58 -0.47 5.11
CA GLY A 156 -15.45 -0.73 6.55
C GLY A 156 -14.72 -2.04 6.86
N VAL A 157 -14.48 -2.86 5.85
CA VAL A 157 -13.84 -4.18 5.98
C VAL A 157 -12.67 -4.32 5.01
N MET A 158 -11.72 -5.22 5.31
CA MET A 158 -10.58 -5.49 4.44
C MET A 158 -10.93 -6.51 3.36
N LYS A 159 -11.37 -7.69 3.76
CA LYS A 159 -11.75 -8.81 2.87
C LYS A 159 -12.91 -9.57 3.49
N ASN A 160 -13.93 -9.85 2.69
CA ASN A 160 -14.99 -10.80 3.03
C ASN A 160 -14.75 -12.12 2.30
N LEU A 161 -15.17 -13.22 2.92
CA LEU A 161 -15.19 -14.53 2.27
C LEU A 161 -16.64 -14.86 1.90
N ILE A 162 -16.84 -15.47 0.73
CA ILE A 162 -18.09 -16.12 0.35
C ILE A 162 -17.87 -17.62 0.47
N VAL A 163 -18.65 -18.25 1.32
CA VAL A 163 -18.59 -19.70 1.59
C VAL A 163 -19.76 -20.37 0.89
N PRO A 164 -19.52 -21.30 -0.03
CA PRO A 164 -20.59 -22.09 -0.63
C PRO A 164 -21.12 -23.08 0.42
N VAL A 165 -22.33 -22.83 0.90
CA VAL A 165 -23.12 -23.71 1.78
C VAL A 165 -24.53 -23.78 1.27
#